data_f932be16d208ba4921772e16dd3e6d02
#
_entry.id   f932be16d208ba4921772e16dd3e6d02
#
_cell.length_a   1.000
_cell.length_b   1.000
_cell.length_c   1.000
_cell.angle_alpha   90.00
_cell.angle_beta   90.00
_cell.angle_gamma   90.00
#
_symmetry.space_group_name_H-M   'P 1'
#
loop_
_entity.id
_entity.type
_entity.pdbx_description
1 polymer ?
#
loop_
_entity_poly.entity_id
_entity_poly.type
_entity_poly.pdbx_seq_one_letter_code
_entity_poly.pdbx_strand_id
1 'polypeptide(L)'
;TNRAAEEIKERLSLLSIDDDINIWVGTIHQFCLEFIIYPFKMNLSRVSKGFTIIDDYTQRAYVSQINNMLNLNLKTYELNKIDLSLSHDFKINEVQYTQVSEMYHTMLEKNKEIDFDMILLVAYKILTVNSNVARNIASNIRAIYVDEFQDTRELQYNVIAKLLQNNPQIQSMFVGDIDQAIYGSLDGIAKSVEELEMLTSHTFQSKTLHGCYRSNQRLVDFYSNFQSCPYEIESRGNNKNDRGFISYDCKVTKEDLPNIIKNIIKEKIESGIHEKDICVLAPQHYPLFSLGEYLKKELPYCNFDAINISPIKVNNHSLFFKLAILYFTESGEKVRRRKLIANDILIILKNEFGIEVKDYFIDLDLLQLINSVKRMYSGDDNGVDLYKFVTKHIFVNLNIDEKNYPSIFKHYLFFINEVEDRIKNNSLSSSVSSFKKMFKSRDGITLTTAHKVKGNEYDTVIAINLLNGKIPHWNEIFNVSDKGISSARKLLYVICSRAKNNLFLFSEVGYFTSKGDLLYPTQLLDKIEFDYNI
;
A
#
# COMPACT_ATOMS: atom_id res chain seq x y z
N THR A 1 -1.58 -1.77 -6.76
CA THR A 1 -2.01 -1.46 -5.38
C THR A 1 -3.53 -1.40 -5.29
N ASN A 2 -4.13 -1.58 -4.09
CA ASN A 2 -5.59 -1.48 -3.91
C ASN A 2 -6.13 -0.11 -4.38
N ARG A 3 -5.38 0.95 -4.15
CA ARG A 3 -5.75 2.30 -4.58
C ARG A 3 -5.76 2.45 -6.11
N ALA A 4 -4.75 1.91 -6.79
CA ALA A 4 -4.71 1.91 -8.25
C ALA A 4 -5.90 1.14 -8.82
N ALA A 5 -6.25 -0.02 -8.24
CA ALA A 5 -7.41 -0.77 -8.65
C ALA A 5 -8.73 0.01 -8.44
N GLU A 6 -8.86 0.74 -7.34
CA GLU A 6 -10.03 1.60 -7.10
C GLU A 6 -10.13 2.75 -8.12
N GLU A 7 -9.00 3.42 -8.42
CA GLU A 7 -8.96 4.49 -9.41
C GLU A 7 -9.32 3.99 -10.82
N ILE A 8 -8.80 2.82 -11.21
CA ILE A 8 -9.17 2.19 -12.49
C ILE A 8 -10.66 1.87 -12.52
N LYS A 9 -11.23 1.31 -11.44
CA LYS A 9 -12.68 1.06 -11.34
C LYS A 9 -13.51 2.33 -11.47
N GLU A 10 -13.10 3.41 -10.81
CA GLU A 10 -13.79 4.71 -10.90
C GLU A 10 -13.73 5.27 -12.33
N ARG A 11 -12.56 5.24 -12.97
CA ARG A 11 -12.41 5.71 -14.36
C ARG A 11 -13.20 4.87 -15.37
N LEU A 12 -13.17 3.55 -15.24
CA LEU A 12 -13.96 2.65 -16.08
C LEU A 12 -15.46 2.89 -15.92
N SER A 13 -15.94 3.23 -14.73
CA SER A 13 -17.35 3.52 -14.50
C SER A 13 -17.83 4.82 -15.17
N LEU A 14 -16.91 5.71 -15.53
CA LEU A 14 -17.20 6.94 -16.28
C LEU A 14 -17.23 6.72 -17.81
N LEU A 15 -16.60 5.63 -18.25
CA LEU A 15 -16.67 5.22 -19.66
C LEU A 15 -17.96 4.44 -19.86
N SER A 16 -18.77 4.82 -20.84
CA SER A 16 -19.94 4.05 -21.26
C SER A 16 -19.46 2.76 -21.94
N ILE A 17 -19.10 1.76 -21.14
CA ILE A 17 -18.69 0.44 -21.64
C ILE A 17 -19.99 -0.35 -21.82
N ASP A 18 -20.12 -1.02 -22.97
CA ASP A 18 -21.24 -1.94 -23.23
C ASP A 18 -21.36 -2.94 -22.08
N ASP A 19 -22.58 -3.12 -21.57
CA ASP A 19 -22.88 -4.03 -20.45
C ASP A 19 -22.47 -5.49 -20.73
N ASP A 20 -22.24 -5.83 -22.00
CA ASP A 20 -21.78 -7.15 -22.45
C ASP A 20 -20.29 -7.42 -22.18
N ILE A 21 -19.50 -6.42 -21.81
CA ILE A 21 -18.08 -6.60 -21.51
C ILE A 21 -17.89 -6.78 -20.02
N ASN A 22 -17.62 -8.02 -19.60
CA ASN A 22 -17.32 -8.34 -18.20
C ASN A 22 -15.87 -7.99 -17.88
N ILE A 23 -15.65 -6.84 -17.23
CA ILE A 23 -14.31 -6.39 -16.79
C ILE A 23 -14.20 -6.57 -15.28
N TRP A 24 -13.24 -7.41 -14.87
CA TRP A 24 -12.84 -7.49 -13.48
C TRP A 24 -11.59 -6.61 -13.24
N VAL A 25 -11.59 -5.85 -12.13
CA VAL A 25 -10.46 -5.02 -11.71
C VAL A 25 -10.17 -5.29 -10.23
N GLY A 26 -8.93 -5.56 -9.91
CA GLY A 26 -8.51 -5.82 -8.54
C GLY A 26 -7.00 -6.00 -8.42
N THR A 27 -6.54 -6.36 -7.22
CA THR A 27 -5.14 -6.75 -7.03
C THR A 27 -4.94 -8.22 -7.40
N ILE A 28 -3.70 -8.61 -7.70
CA ILE A 28 -3.36 -10.01 -8.00
C ILE A 28 -3.74 -10.94 -6.83
N HIS A 29 -3.60 -10.49 -5.58
CA HIS A 29 -4.04 -11.25 -4.41
C HIS A 29 -5.55 -11.46 -4.38
N GLN A 30 -6.34 -10.42 -4.69
CA GLN A 30 -7.81 -10.56 -4.79
C GLN A 30 -8.19 -11.54 -5.89
N PHE A 31 -7.53 -11.46 -7.06
CA PHE A 31 -7.73 -12.42 -8.14
C PHE A 31 -7.42 -13.86 -7.70
N CYS A 32 -6.31 -14.06 -6.99
CA CYS A 32 -5.94 -15.37 -6.47
C CYS A 32 -7.00 -15.94 -5.50
N LEU A 33 -7.53 -15.11 -4.61
CA LEU A 33 -8.58 -15.52 -3.67
C LEU A 33 -9.89 -15.85 -4.39
N GLU A 34 -10.35 -14.92 -5.23
CA GLU A 34 -11.69 -14.97 -5.83
C GLU A 34 -11.82 -16.05 -6.91
N PHE A 35 -10.82 -16.15 -7.80
CA PHE A 35 -10.91 -17.03 -8.97
C PHE A 35 -10.10 -18.31 -8.86
N ILE A 36 -9.15 -18.42 -7.93
CA ILE A 36 -8.31 -19.59 -7.81
C ILE A 36 -8.59 -20.33 -6.49
N ILE A 37 -8.39 -19.64 -5.34
CA ILE A 37 -8.38 -20.33 -4.05
C ILE A 37 -9.80 -20.71 -3.64
N TYR A 38 -10.73 -19.78 -3.54
CA TYR A 38 -12.10 -20.07 -3.07
C TYR A 38 -12.82 -21.13 -3.92
N PRO A 39 -12.80 -21.06 -5.27
CA PRO A 39 -13.47 -22.05 -6.09
C PRO A 39 -12.76 -23.42 -6.10
N PHE A 40 -11.43 -23.45 -6.00
CA PHE A 40 -10.63 -24.64 -6.20
C PHE A 40 -9.85 -25.11 -4.95
N LYS A 41 -10.18 -24.62 -3.77
CA LYS A 41 -9.50 -24.97 -2.51
C LYS A 41 -9.41 -26.46 -2.22
N MET A 42 -10.35 -27.25 -2.72
CA MET A 42 -10.35 -28.71 -2.54
C MET A 42 -9.16 -29.39 -3.24
N ASN A 43 -8.49 -28.73 -4.18
CA ASN A 43 -7.32 -29.27 -4.86
C ASN A 43 -6.03 -29.21 -4.03
N LEU A 44 -6.04 -28.56 -2.87
CA LEU A 44 -4.86 -28.42 -2.02
C LEU A 44 -5.22 -28.65 -0.54
N SER A 45 -4.62 -29.68 0.07
CA SER A 45 -4.90 -30.08 1.45
C SER A 45 -4.78 -28.93 2.46
N ARG A 46 -3.84 -28.03 2.24
CA ARG A 46 -3.56 -26.86 3.10
C ARG A 46 -4.77 -25.96 3.33
N VAL A 47 -5.66 -25.83 2.35
CA VAL A 47 -6.82 -24.92 2.37
C VAL A 47 -8.16 -25.65 2.18
N SER A 48 -8.17 -26.96 1.90
CA SER A 48 -9.39 -27.72 1.57
C SER A 48 -10.42 -27.73 2.70
N LYS A 49 -9.97 -27.71 3.96
CA LYS A 49 -10.84 -27.73 5.15
C LYS A 49 -11.26 -26.31 5.62
N GLY A 50 -11.12 -25.31 4.76
CA GLY A 50 -11.30 -23.89 5.10
C GLY A 50 -10.02 -23.28 5.66
N PHE A 51 -9.95 -21.96 5.60
CA PHE A 51 -8.82 -21.18 6.11
C PHE A 51 -9.27 -19.75 6.43
N THR A 52 -8.51 -19.09 7.29
CA THR A 52 -8.62 -17.65 7.55
C THR A 52 -7.31 -16.95 7.20
N ILE A 53 -7.41 -15.68 6.79
CA ILE A 53 -6.23 -14.88 6.43
C ILE A 53 -5.84 -14.03 7.64
N ILE A 54 -4.62 -14.21 8.13
CA ILE A 54 -4.09 -13.39 9.22
C ILE A 54 -3.46 -12.11 8.69
N ASP A 55 -3.49 -11.07 9.52
CA ASP A 55 -2.80 -9.81 9.25
C ASP A 55 -1.38 -9.78 9.85
N ASP A 56 -0.63 -8.70 9.53
CA ASP A 56 0.73 -8.53 10.04
C ASP A 56 0.79 -8.36 11.58
N TYR A 57 -0.30 -7.94 12.23
CA TYR A 57 -0.32 -7.84 13.69
C TYR A 57 -0.40 -9.23 14.31
N THR A 58 -1.29 -10.07 13.81
CA THR A 58 -1.39 -11.48 14.21
C THR A 58 -0.09 -12.23 13.92
N GLN A 59 0.51 -12.01 12.74
CA GLN A 59 1.81 -12.57 12.37
C GLN A 59 2.87 -12.21 13.42
N ARG A 60 3.02 -10.93 13.75
CA ARG A 60 3.98 -10.46 14.77
C ARG A 60 3.70 -11.03 16.16
N ALA A 61 2.43 -11.16 16.53
CA ALA A 61 2.06 -11.76 17.80
C ALA A 61 2.51 -13.23 17.86
N TYR A 62 2.33 -14.00 16.77
CA TYR A 62 2.83 -15.38 16.70
C TYR A 62 4.33 -15.48 16.78
N VAL A 63 5.06 -14.65 16.01
CA VAL A 63 6.53 -14.64 16.05
C VAL A 63 7.04 -14.25 17.45
N SER A 64 6.40 -13.29 18.11
CA SER A 64 6.73 -12.93 19.50
C SER A 64 6.44 -14.07 20.49
N GLN A 65 5.34 -14.79 20.32
CA GLN A 65 5.02 -15.97 21.13
C GLN A 65 6.07 -17.07 20.94
N ILE A 66 6.49 -17.34 19.71
CA ILE A 66 7.52 -18.32 19.38
C ILE A 66 8.87 -17.92 19.98
N ASN A 67 9.23 -16.63 19.89
CA ASN A 67 10.45 -16.10 20.53
C ASN A 67 10.49 -16.41 22.03
N ASN A 68 9.35 -16.24 22.72
CA ASN A 68 9.23 -16.57 24.14
C ASN A 68 9.29 -18.10 24.39
N MET A 69 8.63 -18.90 23.56
CA MET A 69 8.64 -20.37 23.67
C MET A 69 10.02 -20.97 23.49
N LEU A 70 10.82 -20.40 22.58
CA LEU A 70 12.17 -20.85 22.28
C LEU A 70 13.24 -20.16 23.17
N ASN A 71 12.85 -19.23 24.05
CA ASN A 71 13.75 -18.45 24.91
C ASN A 71 14.89 -17.74 24.14
N LEU A 72 14.61 -17.25 22.92
CA LEU A 72 15.62 -16.64 22.05
C LEU A 72 16.00 -15.23 22.51
N ASN A 73 15.16 -14.56 23.31
CA ASN A 73 15.35 -13.21 23.82
C ASN A 73 15.61 -12.14 22.72
N LEU A 74 15.10 -12.37 21.51
CA LEU A 74 15.25 -11.46 20.40
C LEU A 74 14.38 -10.20 20.61
N LYS A 75 14.93 -9.05 20.27
CA LYS A 75 14.21 -7.78 20.31
C LYS A 75 13.28 -7.66 19.08
N THR A 76 12.27 -6.81 19.19
CA THR A 76 11.27 -6.60 18.11
C THR A 76 11.92 -6.31 16.74
N TYR A 77 13.00 -5.54 16.69
CA TYR A 77 13.66 -5.21 15.44
C TYR A 77 14.43 -6.42 14.82
N GLU A 78 14.82 -7.39 15.64
CA GLU A 78 15.46 -8.64 15.19
C GLU A 78 14.39 -9.61 14.69
N LEU A 79 13.28 -9.72 15.42
CA LEU A 79 12.13 -10.53 15.00
C LEU A 79 11.59 -10.09 13.64
N ASN A 80 11.54 -8.79 13.37
CA ASN A 80 11.07 -8.25 12.09
C ASN A 80 12.03 -8.55 10.90
N LYS A 81 13.22 -9.07 11.15
CA LYS A 81 14.18 -9.46 10.11
C LYS A 81 14.16 -10.95 9.80
N ILE A 82 13.40 -11.74 10.56
CA ILE A 82 13.30 -13.18 10.31
C ILE A 82 12.48 -13.39 9.03
N ASP A 83 13.08 -14.11 8.09
CA ASP A 83 12.40 -14.52 6.87
C ASP A 83 11.41 -15.66 7.19
N LEU A 84 10.13 -15.40 7.06
CA LEU A 84 9.05 -16.37 7.28
C LEU A 84 8.54 -16.97 5.97
N SER A 85 9.17 -16.67 4.84
CA SER A 85 8.71 -17.13 3.54
C SER A 85 8.86 -18.64 3.35
N LEU A 86 7.99 -19.19 2.49
CA LEU A 86 8.08 -20.58 2.02
C LEU A 86 8.54 -20.62 0.56
N SER A 87 9.20 -21.70 0.17
CA SER A 87 9.47 -22.00 -1.24
C SER A 87 8.17 -22.38 -1.98
N HIS A 88 8.25 -22.43 -3.31
CA HIS A 88 7.15 -22.89 -4.16
C HIS A 88 6.67 -24.30 -3.83
N ASP A 89 7.51 -25.13 -3.19
CA ASP A 89 7.17 -26.50 -2.76
C ASP A 89 6.68 -26.58 -1.32
N PHE A 90 6.34 -25.46 -0.68
CA PHE A 90 6.02 -25.35 0.73
C PHE A 90 7.16 -25.82 1.65
N LYS A 91 8.38 -25.84 1.16
CA LYS A 91 9.58 -26.01 1.98
C LYS A 91 9.95 -24.66 2.58
N ILE A 92 10.47 -24.70 3.79
CA ILE A 92 11.00 -23.50 4.44
C ILE A 92 12.32 -23.16 3.77
N ASN A 93 12.48 -21.88 3.39
CA ASN A 93 13.72 -21.41 2.79
C ASN A 93 14.88 -21.49 3.80
N GLU A 94 16.11 -21.45 3.32
CA GLU A 94 17.27 -21.26 4.20
C GLU A 94 17.19 -19.87 4.81
N VAL A 95 16.93 -19.81 6.11
CA VAL A 95 16.75 -18.56 6.85
C VAL A 95 17.52 -18.60 8.15
N GLN A 96 17.88 -17.43 8.64
CA GLN A 96 18.32 -17.27 10.01
C GLN A 96 17.13 -17.61 10.93
N TYR A 97 17.36 -18.46 11.93
CA TYR A 97 16.31 -18.92 12.84
C TYR A 97 15.22 -19.81 12.18
N THR A 98 15.65 -20.82 11.43
CA THR A 98 14.78 -21.82 10.78
C THR A 98 13.68 -22.36 11.71
N GLN A 99 14.00 -22.61 12.99
CA GLN A 99 13.03 -23.09 13.97
C GLN A 99 11.85 -22.14 14.17
N VAL A 100 12.07 -20.82 14.12
CA VAL A 100 11.00 -19.82 14.25
C VAL A 100 10.05 -19.93 13.07
N SER A 101 10.58 -20.03 11.86
CA SER A 101 9.80 -20.18 10.63
C SER A 101 9.01 -21.49 10.61
N GLU A 102 9.62 -22.62 11.01
CA GLU A 102 8.95 -23.93 11.10
C GLU A 102 7.79 -23.90 12.10
N MET A 103 8.03 -23.35 13.30
CA MET A 103 6.98 -23.24 14.31
C MET A 103 5.85 -22.32 13.86
N TYR A 104 6.18 -21.20 13.20
CA TYR A 104 5.22 -20.26 12.65
C TYR A 104 4.26 -20.96 11.66
N HIS A 105 4.80 -21.65 10.67
CA HIS A 105 3.98 -22.37 9.69
C HIS A 105 3.20 -23.54 10.29
N THR A 106 3.75 -24.22 11.30
CA THR A 106 3.03 -25.25 12.07
C THR A 106 1.84 -24.64 12.83
N MET A 107 2.01 -23.47 13.42
CA MET A 107 0.90 -22.75 14.09
C MET A 107 -0.19 -22.36 13.10
N LEU A 108 0.19 -21.79 11.96
CA LEU A 108 -0.76 -21.43 10.90
C LEU A 108 -1.54 -22.66 10.42
N GLU A 109 -0.87 -23.79 10.20
CA GLU A 109 -1.53 -25.00 9.75
C GLU A 109 -2.52 -25.55 10.78
N LYS A 110 -2.10 -25.64 12.04
CA LYS A 110 -2.94 -26.10 13.14
C LYS A 110 -4.21 -25.24 13.30
N ASN A 111 -4.07 -23.92 13.10
CA ASN A 111 -5.17 -22.97 13.22
C ASN A 111 -6.00 -22.85 11.93
N LYS A 112 -5.63 -23.53 10.85
CA LYS A 112 -6.19 -23.33 9.50
C LYS A 112 -6.08 -21.87 9.04
N GLU A 113 -4.93 -21.28 9.24
CA GLU A 113 -4.62 -19.89 8.89
C GLU A 113 -3.58 -19.85 7.77
N ILE A 114 -3.65 -18.83 6.93
CA ILE A 114 -2.60 -18.45 5.98
C ILE A 114 -2.30 -16.97 6.16
N ASP A 115 -1.07 -16.56 5.89
CA ASP A 115 -0.71 -15.15 5.82
C ASP A 115 -0.87 -14.62 4.39
N PHE A 116 -0.58 -13.33 4.24
CA PHE A 116 -0.77 -12.64 2.97
C PHE A 116 0.14 -13.16 1.85
N ASP A 117 1.37 -13.54 2.17
CA ASP A 117 2.31 -14.07 1.19
C ASP A 117 1.92 -15.48 0.75
N MET A 118 1.34 -16.27 1.64
CA MET A 118 0.82 -17.61 1.31
C MET A 118 -0.35 -17.59 0.32
N ILE A 119 -1.09 -16.50 0.18
CA ILE A 119 -2.17 -16.40 -0.82
C ILE A 119 -1.62 -16.69 -2.22
N LEU A 120 -0.51 -16.04 -2.58
CA LEU A 120 0.11 -16.22 -3.90
C LEU A 120 0.66 -17.65 -4.07
N LEU A 121 1.31 -18.17 -3.04
CA LEU A 121 1.88 -19.50 -3.04
C LEU A 121 0.82 -20.59 -3.19
N VAL A 122 -0.26 -20.50 -2.43
CA VAL A 122 -1.42 -21.42 -2.49
C VAL A 122 -2.06 -21.37 -3.88
N ALA A 123 -2.29 -20.17 -4.41
CA ALA A 123 -2.84 -20.00 -5.76
C ALA A 123 -1.93 -20.63 -6.83
N TYR A 124 -0.63 -20.34 -6.78
CA TYR A 124 0.34 -20.93 -7.69
C TYR A 124 0.37 -22.47 -7.60
N LYS A 125 0.31 -23.04 -6.40
CA LYS A 125 0.26 -24.48 -6.19
C LYS A 125 -1.01 -25.11 -6.76
N ILE A 126 -2.18 -24.51 -6.56
CA ILE A 126 -3.44 -24.99 -7.14
C ILE A 126 -3.33 -25.05 -8.67
N LEU A 127 -2.81 -23.99 -9.30
CA LEU A 127 -2.62 -23.93 -10.76
C LEU A 127 -1.57 -24.93 -11.28
N THR A 128 -0.61 -25.32 -10.43
CA THR A 128 0.48 -26.24 -10.82
C THR A 128 0.11 -27.69 -10.63
N VAL A 129 -0.53 -28.03 -9.50
CA VAL A 129 -0.92 -29.41 -9.17
C VAL A 129 -2.03 -29.91 -10.10
N ASN A 130 -2.92 -29.02 -10.52
CA ASN A 130 -4.02 -29.39 -11.42
C ASN A 130 -4.08 -28.48 -12.65
N SER A 131 -3.46 -28.93 -13.74
CA SER A 131 -3.45 -28.18 -15.01
C SER A 131 -4.85 -27.93 -15.60
N ASN A 132 -5.85 -28.74 -15.26
CA ASN A 132 -7.23 -28.50 -15.69
C ASN A 132 -7.83 -27.26 -15.03
N VAL A 133 -7.45 -26.96 -13.77
CA VAL A 133 -7.86 -25.72 -13.08
C VAL A 133 -7.27 -24.51 -13.82
N ALA A 134 -5.96 -24.52 -14.09
CA ALA A 134 -5.31 -23.45 -14.83
C ALA A 134 -5.95 -23.22 -16.20
N ARG A 135 -6.22 -24.30 -16.94
CA ARG A 135 -6.85 -24.24 -18.26
C ARG A 135 -8.30 -23.73 -18.19
N ASN A 136 -9.06 -24.18 -17.21
CA ASN A 136 -10.44 -23.73 -17.01
C ASN A 136 -10.50 -22.20 -16.74
N ILE A 137 -9.67 -21.71 -15.83
CA ILE A 137 -9.61 -20.28 -15.55
C ILE A 137 -9.15 -19.50 -16.78
N ALA A 138 -8.06 -19.94 -17.42
CA ALA A 138 -7.48 -19.27 -18.58
C ALA A 138 -8.44 -19.23 -19.78
N SER A 139 -9.31 -20.25 -19.97
CA SER A 139 -10.28 -20.26 -21.07
C SER A 139 -11.37 -19.19 -20.94
N ASN A 140 -11.61 -18.70 -19.74
CA ASN A 140 -12.59 -17.63 -19.48
C ASN A 140 -11.97 -16.22 -19.52
N ILE A 141 -10.66 -16.11 -19.73
CA ILE A 141 -9.95 -14.83 -19.78
C ILE A 141 -9.64 -14.48 -21.24
N ARG A 142 -10.13 -13.33 -21.69
CA ARG A 142 -9.82 -12.77 -23.00
C ARG A 142 -8.57 -11.92 -23.00
N ALA A 143 -8.36 -11.13 -21.94
CA ALA A 143 -7.22 -10.24 -21.82
C ALA A 143 -6.78 -10.05 -20.37
N ILE A 144 -5.47 -9.86 -20.15
CA ILE A 144 -4.85 -9.52 -18.86
C ILE A 144 -4.05 -8.23 -19.03
N TYR A 145 -4.42 -7.21 -18.30
CA TYR A 145 -3.70 -5.93 -18.21
C TYR A 145 -3.09 -5.78 -16.83
N VAL A 146 -1.77 -5.65 -16.76
CA VAL A 146 -1.02 -5.48 -15.50
C VAL A 146 -0.48 -4.06 -15.47
N ASP A 147 -0.98 -3.27 -14.52
CA ASP A 147 -0.49 -1.92 -14.25
C ASP A 147 0.59 -1.94 -13.17
N GLU A 148 1.53 -0.99 -13.21
CA GLU A 148 2.65 -0.88 -12.26
C GLU A 148 3.47 -2.19 -12.21
N PHE A 149 3.74 -2.81 -13.37
CA PHE A 149 4.38 -4.13 -13.42
C PHE A 149 5.74 -4.16 -12.71
N GLN A 150 6.44 -3.05 -12.60
CA GLN A 150 7.74 -2.95 -11.94
C GLN A 150 7.67 -3.21 -10.42
N ASP A 151 6.47 -3.20 -9.82
CA ASP A 151 6.26 -3.52 -8.40
C ASP A 151 5.77 -4.95 -8.19
N THR A 152 5.69 -5.74 -9.28
CA THR A 152 5.19 -7.12 -9.24
C THR A 152 6.25 -8.06 -8.67
N ARG A 153 5.85 -8.94 -7.74
CA ARG A 153 6.72 -9.95 -7.14
C ARG A 153 6.83 -11.20 -8.01
N GLU A 154 7.87 -12.00 -7.83
CA GLU A 154 8.13 -13.22 -8.60
C GLU A 154 6.93 -14.18 -8.62
N LEU A 155 6.32 -14.48 -7.46
CA LEU A 155 5.14 -15.34 -7.40
C LEU A 155 3.92 -14.77 -8.11
N GLN A 156 3.76 -13.46 -8.16
CA GLN A 156 2.68 -12.81 -8.90
C GLN A 156 2.87 -13.00 -10.41
N TYR A 157 4.10 -12.82 -10.90
CA TYR A 157 4.44 -13.13 -12.29
C TYR A 157 4.19 -14.61 -12.60
N ASN A 158 4.57 -15.51 -11.71
CA ASN A 158 4.38 -16.94 -11.90
C ASN A 158 2.90 -17.35 -11.98
N VAL A 159 2.03 -16.73 -11.19
CA VAL A 159 0.57 -16.94 -11.29
C VAL A 159 0.04 -16.49 -12.65
N ILE A 160 0.41 -15.28 -13.09
CA ILE A 160 0.00 -14.73 -14.40
C ILE A 160 0.53 -15.62 -15.52
N ALA A 161 1.81 -16.00 -15.47
CA ALA A 161 2.44 -16.84 -16.47
C ALA A 161 1.76 -18.20 -16.60
N LYS A 162 1.33 -18.82 -15.50
CA LYS A 162 0.57 -20.08 -15.56
C LYS A 162 -0.74 -19.94 -16.34
N LEU A 163 -1.42 -18.82 -16.24
CA LEU A 163 -2.64 -18.57 -17.01
C LEU A 163 -2.32 -18.38 -18.51
N LEU A 164 -1.31 -17.53 -18.81
CA LEU A 164 -0.88 -17.27 -20.18
C LEU A 164 -0.37 -18.54 -20.89
N GLN A 165 0.45 -19.35 -20.22
CA GLN A 165 0.94 -20.63 -20.73
C GLN A 165 -0.19 -21.63 -21.05
N ASN A 166 -1.31 -21.58 -20.34
CA ASN A 166 -2.45 -22.48 -20.53
C ASN A 166 -3.46 -22.00 -21.58
N ASN A 167 -3.39 -20.74 -22.00
CA ASN A 167 -4.20 -20.20 -23.11
C ASN A 167 -3.40 -19.13 -23.87
N PRO A 168 -2.73 -19.50 -24.98
CA PRO A 168 -1.97 -18.56 -25.81
C PRO A 168 -2.79 -17.48 -26.51
N GLN A 169 -4.12 -17.57 -26.47
CA GLN A 169 -5.02 -16.58 -27.09
C GLN A 169 -5.30 -15.38 -26.15
N ILE A 170 -4.88 -15.45 -24.88
CA ILE A 170 -5.05 -14.32 -23.95
C ILE A 170 -4.18 -13.15 -24.43
N GLN A 171 -4.80 -12.02 -24.69
CA GLN A 171 -4.07 -10.78 -24.92
C GLN A 171 -3.48 -10.29 -23.61
N SER A 172 -2.19 -9.96 -23.60
CA SER A 172 -1.54 -9.49 -22.37
C SER A 172 -0.79 -8.18 -22.60
N MET A 173 -0.89 -7.28 -21.62
CA MET A 173 -0.22 -5.99 -21.63
C MET A 173 0.31 -5.68 -20.21
N PHE A 174 1.59 -5.33 -20.14
CA PHE A 174 2.25 -4.90 -18.91
C PHE A 174 2.60 -3.42 -19.07
N VAL A 175 2.10 -2.60 -18.16
CA VAL A 175 2.32 -1.15 -18.15
C VAL A 175 3.04 -0.76 -16.88
N GLY A 176 4.05 0.11 -16.98
CA GLY A 176 4.77 0.59 -15.83
C GLY A 176 6.00 1.42 -16.19
N ASP A 177 6.70 1.86 -15.17
CA ASP A 177 7.88 2.70 -15.27
C ASP A 177 9.00 2.11 -14.39
N ILE A 178 10.06 1.63 -15.00
CA ILE A 178 11.20 1.00 -14.32
C ILE A 178 11.88 1.99 -13.36
N ASP A 179 11.88 3.29 -13.69
CA ASP A 179 12.45 4.33 -12.84
C ASP A 179 11.57 4.65 -11.62
N GLN A 180 10.33 4.15 -11.58
CA GLN A 180 9.46 4.18 -10.40
C GLN A 180 9.49 2.89 -9.56
N ALA A 181 10.39 1.96 -9.84
CA ALA A 181 10.57 0.72 -9.09
C ALA A 181 11.30 0.96 -7.75
N ILE A 182 10.58 1.49 -6.75
CA ILE A 182 11.13 1.82 -5.42
C ILE A 182 10.84 0.76 -4.36
N TYR A 183 10.12 -0.30 -4.69
CA TYR A 183 9.77 -1.41 -3.80
C TYR A 183 10.69 -2.63 -3.93
N GLY A 184 11.91 -2.45 -4.47
CA GLY A 184 12.91 -3.52 -4.59
C GLY A 184 13.29 -4.17 -3.25
N SER A 185 13.22 -3.41 -2.14
CA SER A 185 13.40 -3.94 -0.78
C SER A 185 12.20 -4.77 -0.28
N LEU A 186 11.09 -4.79 -1.02
CA LEU A 186 9.87 -5.56 -0.76
C LEU A 186 9.62 -6.60 -1.87
N ASP A 187 10.71 -7.08 -2.51
CA ASP A 187 10.71 -8.12 -3.55
C ASP A 187 9.98 -7.74 -4.86
N GLY A 188 9.75 -6.46 -5.12
CA GLY A 188 9.30 -5.97 -6.42
C GLY A 188 10.40 -6.11 -7.47
N ILE A 189 10.10 -6.76 -8.59
CA ILE A 189 11.05 -7.05 -9.67
C ILE A 189 10.49 -6.51 -10.98
N ALA A 190 11.23 -5.60 -11.62
CA ALA A 190 10.91 -5.19 -12.98
C ALA A 190 11.56 -6.17 -13.97
N LYS A 191 10.77 -7.06 -14.55
CA LYS A 191 11.28 -8.03 -15.54
C LYS A 191 11.50 -7.36 -16.90
N SER A 192 12.57 -7.77 -17.60
CA SER A 192 12.79 -7.38 -18.99
C SER A 192 11.77 -8.04 -19.94
N VAL A 193 11.71 -7.59 -21.18
CA VAL A 193 10.84 -8.19 -22.21
C VAL A 193 11.19 -9.66 -22.40
N GLU A 194 12.48 -9.98 -22.51
CA GLU A 194 12.99 -11.33 -22.69
C GLU A 194 12.65 -12.25 -21.52
N GLU A 195 12.75 -11.72 -20.27
CA GLU A 195 12.36 -12.47 -19.08
C GLU A 195 10.85 -12.75 -19.05
N LEU A 196 10.01 -11.77 -19.47
CA LEU A 196 8.57 -11.96 -19.58
C LEU A 196 8.21 -12.98 -20.67
N GLU A 197 8.86 -12.93 -21.82
CA GLU A 197 8.67 -13.88 -22.91
C GLU A 197 9.04 -15.31 -22.50
N MET A 198 10.20 -15.48 -21.85
CA MET A 198 10.61 -16.79 -21.33
C MET A 198 9.63 -17.33 -20.28
N LEU A 199 9.15 -16.46 -19.41
CA LEU A 199 8.27 -16.85 -18.31
C LEU A 199 6.86 -17.18 -18.79
N THR A 200 6.31 -16.40 -19.71
CA THR A 200 4.90 -16.50 -20.15
C THR A 200 4.71 -17.34 -21.39
N SER A 201 5.76 -17.60 -22.16
CA SER A 201 5.72 -18.21 -23.50
C SER A 201 4.91 -17.38 -24.52
N HIS A 202 4.78 -16.08 -24.29
CA HIS A 202 4.17 -15.10 -25.19
C HIS A 202 5.24 -14.17 -25.73
N THR A 203 5.05 -13.64 -26.93
CA THR A 203 5.89 -12.58 -27.49
C THR A 203 5.34 -11.22 -27.15
N PHE A 204 6.21 -10.26 -26.83
CA PHE A 204 5.83 -8.91 -26.47
C PHE A 204 6.44 -7.87 -27.39
N GLN A 205 5.65 -6.86 -27.74
CA GLN A 205 6.13 -5.66 -28.40
C GLN A 205 6.30 -4.55 -27.37
N SER A 206 7.55 -4.12 -27.15
CA SER A 206 7.84 -2.97 -26.30
C SER A 206 7.46 -1.67 -26.98
N LYS A 207 6.81 -0.77 -26.22
CA LYS A 207 6.48 0.60 -26.64
C LYS A 207 6.76 1.56 -25.49
N THR A 208 7.36 2.71 -25.79
CA THR A 208 7.65 3.77 -24.83
C THR A 208 6.61 4.88 -24.94
N LEU A 209 6.14 5.38 -23.80
CA LEU A 209 5.26 6.53 -23.73
C LEU A 209 6.11 7.78 -23.45
N HIS A 210 6.11 8.72 -24.39
CA HIS A 210 6.92 9.95 -24.32
C HIS A 210 6.16 11.15 -23.72
N GLY A 211 4.86 11.05 -23.48
CA GLY A 211 4.02 12.16 -23.03
C GLY A 211 3.83 12.20 -21.51
N CYS A 212 4.23 13.30 -20.86
CA CYS A 212 3.90 13.57 -19.46
C CYS A 212 2.73 14.57 -19.39
N TYR A 213 1.62 14.17 -18.76
CA TYR A 213 0.43 15.03 -18.58
C TYR A 213 0.35 15.67 -17.19
N ARG A 214 1.33 15.43 -16.33
CA ARG A 214 1.37 15.91 -14.95
C ARG A 214 2.21 17.16 -14.79
N SER A 215 3.47 17.05 -15.10
CA SER A 215 4.49 18.06 -14.80
C SER A 215 4.75 18.96 -15.99
N ASN A 216 5.08 20.25 -15.75
CA ASN A 216 5.61 21.12 -16.78
C ASN A 216 6.97 20.63 -17.29
N GLN A 217 7.42 21.16 -18.45
CA GLN A 217 8.64 20.65 -19.11
C GLN A 217 9.89 20.83 -18.24
N ARG A 218 10.02 21.94 -17.53
CA ARG A 218 11.19 22.19 -16.67
C ARG A 218 11.35 21.13 -15.57
N LEU A 219 10.24 20.70 -14.95
CA LEU A 219 10.25 19.64 -13.97
C LEU A 219 10.58 18.28 -14.62
N VAL A 220 10.05 18.03 -15.82
CA VAL A 220 10.37 16.82 -16.61
C VAL A 220 11.87 16.76 -16.89
N ASP A 221 12.46 17.86 -17.37
CA ASP A 221 13.89 17.94 -17.67
C ASP A 221 14.73 17.71 -16.40
N PHE A 222 14.29 18.23 -15.25
CA PHE A 222 14.97 18.04 -13.98
C PHE A 222 14.96 16.57 -13.53
N TYR A 223 13.80 15.95 -13.40
CA TYR A 223 13.75 14.59 -12.88
C TYR A 223 14.24 13.53 -13.87
N SER A 224 14.31 13.85 -15.17
CA SER A 224 14.91 12.97 -16.18
C SER A 224 16.40 12.71 -15.94
N ASN A 225 17.10 13.57 -15.17
CA ASN A 225 18.47 13.31 -14.72
C ASN A 225 18.59 12.05 -13.83
N PHE A 226 17.49 11.58 -13.26
CA PHE A 226 17.46 10.38 -12.42
C PHE A 226 17.06 9.11 -13.18
N GLN A 227 16.73 9.18 -14.47
CA GLN A 227 16.39 7.98 -15.27
C GLN A 227 17.56 6.98 -15.31
N SER A 228 17.23 5.70 -15.24
CA SER A 228 18.21 4.61 -15.38
C SER A 228 18.60 4.41 -16.85
N CYS A 229 17.62 4.51 -17.76
CA CYS A 229 17.81 4.49 -19.20
C CYS A 229 17.20 5.78 -19.76
N PRO A 230 18.01 6.78 -20.12
CA PRO A 230 17.52 8.05 -20.61
C PRO A 230 16.69 7.92 -21.89
N TYR A 231 15.50 8.50 -21.89
CA TYR A 231 14.65 8.72 -23.06
C TYR A 231 13.92 10.06 -22.93
N GLU A 232 13.57 10.63 -24.03
CA GLU A 232 12.91 11.95 -24.04
C GLU A 232 11.47 11.84 -23.54
N ILE A 233 11.11 12.73 -22.61
CA ILE A 233 9.75 12.90 -22.09
C ILE A 233 9.31 14.33 -22.42
N GLU A 234 8.18 14.46 -23.10
CA GLU A 234 7.56 15.73 -23.46
C GLU A 234 6.38 16.04 -22.54
N SER A 235 6.35 17.24 -21.96
CA SER A 235 5.18 17.70 -21.22
C SER A 235 4.01 17.95 -22.17
N ARG A 236 2.86 17.31 -21.91
CA ARG A 236 1.62 17.42 -22.68
C ARG A 236 0.42 17.85 -21.85
N GLY A 237 0.66 18.17 -20.57
CA GLY A 237 -0.38 18.67 -19.66
C GLY A 237 -0.80 20.10 -19.99
N ASN A 238 -1.82 20.59 -19.31
CA ASN A 238 -2.30 21.97 -19.43
C ASN A 238 -1.25 23.00 -18.98
N ASN A 239 -0.34 22.58 -18.09
CA ASN A 239 0.73 23.37 -17.50
C ASN A 239 2.07 23.24 -18.27
N LYS A 240 2.07 22.67 -19.46
CA LYS A 240 3.31 22.41 -20.25
C LYS A 240 4.17 23.66 -20.50
N ASN A 241 3.53 24.82 -20.64
CA ASN A 241 4.19 26.11 -20.91
C ASN A 241 4.50 26.90 -19.64
N ASP A 242 4.09 26.41 -18.46
CA ASP A 242 4.39 27.09 -17.19
C ASP A 242 5.89 27.03 -16.93
N ARG A 243 6.45 28.15 -16.45
CA ARG A 243 7.88 28.21 -16.17
C ARG A 243 8.33 27.18 -15.13
N GLY A 244 7.44 26.85 -14.21
CA GLY A 244 7.74 25.97 -13.09
C GLY A 244 8.71 26.60 -12.08
N PHE A 245 8.72 26.09 -10.88
CA PHE A 245 9.64 26.52 -9.83
C PHE A 245 10.40 25.32 -9.28
N ILE A 246 11.74 25.39 -9.28
CA ILE A 246 12.60 24.34 -8.71
C ILE A 246 13.68 25.03 -7.88
N SER A 247 13.73 24.76 -6.58
CA SER A 247 14.80 25.21 -5.71
C SER A 247 15.47 24.05 -4.98
N TYR A 248 16.76 24.17 -4.74
CA TYR A 248 17.54 23.27 -3.94
C TYR A 248 18.34 24.04 -2.89
N ASP A 249 18.12 23.73 -1.62
CA ASP A 249 18.84 24.35 -0.50
C ASP A 249 19.53 23.28 0.33
N CYS A 250 20.87 23.36 0.42
CA CYS A 250 21.72 22.50 1.22
C CYS A 250 22.43 23.25 2.36
N LYS A 251 22.00 24.48 2.66
CA LYS A 251 22.61 25.32 3.70
C LYS A 251 21.69 25.58 4.88
N VAL A 252 20.37 25.46 4.70
CA VAL A 252 19.38 25.64 5.76
C VAL A 252 19.65 24.68 6.91
N THR A 253 19.51 25.16 8.15
CA THR A 253 19.64 24.31 9.33
C THR A 253 18.35 23.54 9.59
N LYS A 254 18.45 22.41 10.28
CA LYS A 254 17.25 21.63 10.68
C LYS A 254 16.34 22.42 11.64
N GLU A 255 16.90 23.39 12.36
CA GLU A 255 16.18 24.28 13.28
C GLU A 255 15.36 25.34 12.52
N ASP A 256 15.89 25.88 11.42
CA ASP A 256 15.25 26.92 10.62
C ASP A 256 14.24 26.36 9.59
N LEU A 257 14.46 25.13 9.14
CA LEU A 257 13.68 24.46 8.10
C LEU A 257 12.16 24.50 8.36
N PRO A 258 11.63 24.22 9.59
CA PRO A 258 10.20 24.26 9.84
C PRO A 258 9.56 25.62 9.55
N ASN A 259 10.27 26.71 9.87
CA ASN A 259 9.79 28.06 9.60
C ASN A 259 9.80 28.40 8.09
N ILE A 260 10.81 27.94 7.37
CA ILE A 260 10.89 28.09 5.91
C ILE A 260 9.73 27.35 5.24
N ILE A 261 9.48 26.08 5.63
CA ILE A 261 8.36 25.29 5.08
C ILE A 261 7.02 25.96 5.36
N LYS A 262 6.82 26.46 6.60
CA LYS A 262 5.62 27.23 6.96
C LYS A 262 5.41 28.41 6.00
N ASN A 263 6.46 29.17 5.72
CA ASN A 263 6.38 30.34 4.85
C ASN A 263 6.08 29.95 3.39
N ILE A 264 6.71 28.87 2.87
CA ILE A 264 6.40 28.33 1.54
C ILE A 264 4.92 27.92 1.46
N ILE A 265 4.42 27.16 2.44
CA ILE A 265 3.02 26.73 2.47
C ILE A 265 2.09 27.95 2.44
N LYS A 266 2.36 28.96 3.29
CA LYS A 266 1.57 30.18 3.37
C LYS A 266 1.55 30.92 2.03
N GLU A 267 2.71 31.13 1.42
CA GLU A 267 2.84 31.76 0.10
C GLU A 267 2.05 31.03 -0.97
N LYS A 268 2.12 29.69 -1.01
CA LYS A 268 1.41 28.90 -2.02
C LYS A 268 -0.11 28.94 -1.83
N ILE A 269 -0.59 28.92 -0.59
CA ILE A 269 -2.02 29.10 -0.31
C ILE A 269 -2.49 30.51 -0.69
N GLU A 270 -1.72 31.55 -0.34
CA GLU A 270 -2.01 32.95 -0.71
C GLU A 270 -2.00 33.14 -2.24
N SER A 271 -1.21 32.37 -2.98
CA SER A 271 -1.22 32.38 -4.46
C SER A 271 -2.38 31.59 -5.07
N GLY A 272 -3.27 30.99 -4.26
CA GLY A 272 -4.48 30.29 -4.70
C GLY A 272 -4.33 28.78 -4.86
N ILE A 273 -3.21 28.17 -4.45
CA ILE A 273 -3.04 26.73 -4.47
C ILE A 273 -3.84 26.11 -3.31
N HIS A 274 -4.65 25.11 -3.60
CA HIS A 274 -5.42 24.42 -2.58
C HIS A 274 -4.54 23.58 -1.65
N GLU A 275 -4.86 23.52 -0.37
CA GLU A 275 -4.15 22.75 0.65
C GLU A 275 -3.88 21.29 0.22
N LYS A 276 -4.88 20.62 -0.37
CA LYS A 276 -4.77 19.24 -0.87
C LYS A 276 -3.75 19.04 -2.00
N ASP A 277 -3.35 20.12 -2.65
CA ASP A 277 -2.41 20.12 -3.76
C ASP A 277 -0.97 20.45 -3.31
N ILE A 278 -0.74 20.56 -1.98
CA ILE A 278 0.57 20.76 -1.37
C ILE A 278 0.99 19.49 -0.63
N CYS A 279 2.23 19.02 -0.88
CA CYS A 279 2.81 17.87 -0.22
C CYS A 279 4.18 18.19 0.36
N VAL A 280 4.37 17.85 1.64
CA VAL A 280 5.68 17.80 2.29
C VAL A 280 6.06 16.33 2.45
N LEU A 281 7.23 15.94 1.97
CA LEU A 281 7.68 14.56 2.03
C LEU A 281 9.13 14.40 2.48
N ALA A 282 9.42 13.24 3.07
CA ALA A 282 10.77 12.84 3.46
C ALA A 282 11.04 11.38 3.08
N PRO A 283 12.28 10.93 2.98
CA PRO A 283 12.62 9.51 2.80
C PRO A 283 12.05 8.62 3.91
N GLN A 284 12.03 9.11 5.15
CA GLN A 284 11.62 8.41 6.36
C GLN A 284 10.56 9.19 7.14
N HIS A 285 9.83 8.49 8.04
CA HIS A 285 8.76 9.10 8.83
C HIS A 285 9.25 10.08 9.90
N TYR A 286 10.38 9.78 10.53
CA TYR A 286 10.83 10.48 11.74
C TYR A 286 10.88 12.01 11.61
N PRO A 287 11.48 12.62 10.54
CA PRO A 287 11.55 14.07 10.43
C PRO A 287 10.19 14.77 10.32
N LEU A 288 9.19 14.02 9.86
CA LEU A 288 7.87 14.58 9.57
C LEU A 288 6.97 14.66 10.81
N PHE A 289 7.28 13.97 11.92
CA PHE A 289 6.46 14.03 13.13
C PHE A 289 6.56 15.41 13.80
N SER A 290 7.77 15.81 14.17
CA SER A 290 8.00 17.11 14.81
C SER A 290 7.63 18.27 13.89
N LEU A 291 7.90 18.15 12.60
CA LEU A 291 7.50 19.13 11.60
C LEU A 291 5.96 19.24 11.52
N GLY A 292 5.26 18.10 11.50
CA GLY A 292 3.80 18.09 11.43
C GLY A 292 3.14 18.71 12.67
N GLU A 293 3.68 18.50 13.85
CA GLU A 293 3.20 19.17 15.08
C GLU A 293 3.46 20.68 15.04
N TYR A 294 4.65 21.08 14.61
CA TYR A 294 4.99 22.49 14.43
C TYR A 294 4.05 23.18 13.45
N LEU A 295 3.85 22.60 12.26
CA LEU A 295 3.00 23.18 11.22
C LEU A 295 1.54 23.29 11.65
N LYS A 296 1.00 22.30 12.35
CA LYS A 296 -0.38 22.34 12.89
C LYS A 296 -0.56 23.45 13.92
N LYS A 297 0.48 23.72 14.72
CA LYS A 297 0.46 24.79 15.71
C LYS A 297 0.54 26.17 15.06
N GLU A 298 1.43 26.33 14.08
CA GLU A 298 1.72 27.63 13.42
C GLU A 298 0.72 28.01 12.33
N LEU A 299 0.03 27.01 11.73
CA LEU A 299 -0.99 27.18 10.70
C LEU A 299 -2.33 26.54 11.13
N PRO A 300 -2.96 27.02 12.23
CA PRO A 300 -4.16 26.41 12.80
C PRO A 300 -5.39 26.48 11.87
N TYR A 301 -5.34 27.33 10.87
CA TYR A 301 -6.39 27.50 9.85
C TYR A 301 -6.25 26.50 8.68
N CYS A 302 -5.11 25.78 8.58
CA CYS A 302 -4.87 24.78 7.55
C CYS A 302 -5.28 23.38 8.02
N ASN A 303 -5.84 22.61 7.10
CA ASN A 303 -6.03 21.19 7.30
C ASN A 303 -4.75 20.44 6.91
N PHE A 304 -4.38 19.46 7.71
CA PHE A 304 -3.24 18.61 7.43
C PHE A 304 -3.69 17.15 7.31
N ASP A 305 -3.42 16.55 6.17
CA ASP A 305 -3.43 15.10 5.97
C ASP A 305 -2.03 14.59 6.38
N ALA A 306 -1.80 14.65 7.70
CA ALA A 306 -0.51 14.31 8.25
C ALA A 306 -0.30 12.80 8.26
N ILE A 307 0.97 12.46 8.14
CA ILE A 307 1.47 11.14 8.28
C ILE A 307 0.84 10.44 9.37
N ASN A 308 -0.08 9.77 8.84
CA ASN A 308 -0.64 8.92 9.44
C ASN A 308 -0.25 7.87 10.26
N ILE A 309 -0.42 8.15 11.39
CA ILE A 309 -0.75 7.15 12.33
C ILE A 309 -2.27 7.25 12.41
N SER A 310 -2.91 6.57 11.48
CA SER A 310 -4.34 6.39 11.61
C SER A 310 -4.61 5.43 12.76
N PRO A 311 -5.70 5.58 13.50
CA PRO A 311 -6.07 4.64 14.56
C PRO A 311 -6.13 3.19 14.07
N ILE A 312 -6.54 2.98 12.82
CA ILE A 312 -6.64 1.65 12.20
C ILE A 312 -5.58 1.54 11.09
N LYS A 313 -4.87 0.43 11.05
CA LYS A 313 -3.96 0.10 9.94
C LYS A 313 -4.78 -0.27 8.69
N VAL A 314 -4.42 0.29 7.55
CA VAL A 314 -5.06 -0.04 6.27
C VAL A 314 -4.77 -1.50 5.91
N ASN A 315 -5.81 -2.31 5.86
CA ASN A 315 -5.77 -3.70 5.41
C ASN A 315 -7.05 -4.06 4.66
N ASN A 316 -7.07 -3.85 3.35
CA ASN A 316 -8.26 -4.04 2.53
C ASN A 316 -8.71 -5.52 2.40
N HIS A 317 -7.93 -6.47 2.89
CA HIS A 317 -8.30 -7.89 2.92
C HIS A 317 -8.95 -8.28 4.26
N SER A 318 -8.72 -7.51 5.32
CA SER A 318 -9.27 -7.79 6.64
C SER A 318 -10.78 -7.49 6.69
N LEU A 319 -11.55 -8.47 7.18
CA LEU A 319 -12.96 -8.31 7.50
C LEU A 319 -13.20 -7.07 8.39
N PHE A 320 -12.40 -6.94 9.45
CA PHE A 320 -12.58 -5.90 10.46
C PHE A 320 -12.21 -4.52 9.94
N PHE A 321 -11.25 -4.41 9.03
CA PHE A 321 -10.97 -3.15 8.34
C PHE A 321 -12.11 -2.76 7.39
N LYS A 322 -12.68 -3.71 6.63
CA LYS A 322 -13.85 -3.47 5.78
C LYS A 322 -15.07 -3.02 6.58
N LEU A 323 -15.31 -3.64 7.75
CA LEU A 323 -16.34 -3.18 8.70
C LEU A 323 -16.06 -1.75 9.17
N ALA A 324 -14.81 -1.41 9.51
CA ALA A 324 -14.46 -0.06 9.90
C ALA A 324 -14.76 0.97 8.81
N ILE A 325 -14.48 0.66 7.54
CA ILE A 325 -14.87 1.55 6.42
C ILE A 325 -16.37 1.84 6.46
N LEU A 326 -17.22 0.81 6.64
CA LEU A 326 -18.66 0.99 6.66
C LEU A 326 -19.17 1.73 7.90
N TYR A 327 -18.49 1.55 9.05
CA TYR A 327 -18.88 2.22 10.30
C TYR A 327 -18.54 3.70 10.30
N PHE A 328 -17.40 4.08 9.75
CA PHE A 328 -16.88 5.46 9.81
C PHE A 328 -17.08 6.27 8.52
N THR A 329 -17.79 5.71 7.51
CA THR A 329 -18.24 6.46 6.33
C THR A 329 -19.74 6.76 6.41
N GLU A 330 -20.17 7.84 5.76
CA GLU A 330 -21.58 8.23 5.77
C GLU A 330 -22.39 7.43 4.74
N SER A 331 -23.68 7.21 5.05
CA SER A 331 -24.56 6.35 4.24
C SER A 331 -24.87 6.91 2.85
N GLY A 332 -24.81 8.23 2.66
CA GLY A 332 -25.04 8.90 1.38
C GLY A 332 -23.80 9.04 0.50
N GLU A 333 -22.61 8.80 1.05
CA GLU A 333 -21.35 8.93 0.33
C GLU A 333 -20.94 7.62 -0.33
N LYS A 334 -20.44 7.69 -1.58
CA LYS A 334 -19.84 6.54 -2.30
C LYS A 334 -20.68 5.25 -2.24
N VAL A 335 -21.99 5.37 -2.45
CA VAL A 335 -22.97 4.28 -2.27
C VAL A 335 -22.56 2.98 -2.99
N ARG A 336 -22.08 3.08 -4.25
CA ARG A 336 -21.63 1.92 -5.03
C ARG A 336 -20.45 1.22 -4.35
N ARG A 337 -19.46 1.98 -3.86
CA ARG A 337 -18.29 1.43 -3.14
C ARG A 337 -18.72 0.74 -1.85
N ARG A 338 -19.62 1.35 -1.08
CA ARG A 338 -20.14 0.76 0.16
C ARG A 338 -20.86 -0.57 -0.08
N LYS A 339 -21.62 -0.68 -1.17
CA LYS A 339 -22.27 -1.95 -1.59
C LYS A 339 -21.24 -3.02 -1.90
N LEU A 340 -20.21 -2.70 -2.68
CA LEU A 340 -19.12 -3.64 -2.99
C LEU A 340 -18.42 -4.13 -1.71
N ILE A 341 -18.12 -3.24 -0.77
CA ILE A 341 -17.50 -3.62 0.51
C ILE A 341 -18.43 -4.51 1.34
N ALA A 342 -19.72 -4.21 1.37
CA ALA A 342 -20.70 -5.04 2.09
C ALA A 342 -20.81 -6.44 1.47
N ASN A 343 -20.81 -6.55 0.15
CA ASN A 343 -20.76 -7.85 -0.54
C ASN A 343 -19.47 -8.62 -0.23
N ASP A 344 -18.32 -7.95 -0.27
CA ASP A 344 -17.03 -8.55 0.12
C ASP A 344 -17.07 -9.09 1.56
N ILE A 345 -17.68 -8.37 2.50
CA ILE A 345 -17.84 -8.82 3.89
C ILE A 345 -18.63 -10.12 3.94
N LEU A 346 -19.76 -10.22 3.22
CA LEU A 346 -20.58 -11.43 3.19
C LEU A 346 -19.79 -12.61 2.59
N ILE A 347 -19.02 -12.36 1.54
CA ILE A 347 -18.14 -13.37 0.91
C ILE A 347 -17.08 -13.86 1.91
N ILE A 348 -16.44 -12.96 2.65
CA ILE A 348 -15.43 -13.30 3.67
C ILE A 348 -16.05 -14.11 4.80
N LEU A 349 -17.21 -13.69 5.33
CA LEU A 349 -17.93 -14.41 6.39
C LEU A 349 -18.21 -15.86 5.97
N LYS A 350 -18.65 -16.08 4.73
CA LYS A 350 -18.92 -17.41 4.20
C LYS A 350 -17.65 -18.23 3.94
N ASN A 351 -16.68 -17.67 3.24
CA ASN A 351 -15.54 -18.44 2.72
C ASN A 351 -14.41 -18.63 3.72
N GLU A 352 -14.17 -17.66 4.60
CA GLU A 352 -13.09 -17.73 5.59
C GLU A 352 -13.58 -18.24 6.95
N PHE A 353 -14.76 -17.79 7.37
CA PHE A 353 -15.27 -18.14 8.70
C PHE A 353 -16.36 -19.22 8.68
N GLY A 354 -16.84 -19.64 7.50
CA GLY A 354 -17.89 -20.64 7.37
C GLY A 354 -19.24 -20.19 7.91
N ILE A 355 -19.48 -18.87 7.96
CA ILE A 355 -20.72 -18.29 8.46
C ILE A 355 -21.69 -18.18 7.31
N GLU A 356 -22.72 -19.01 7.30
CA GLU A 356 -23.80 -18.95 6.33
C GLU A 356 -24.83 -17.89 6.76
N VAL A 357 -24.84 -16.80 6.04
CA VAL A 357 -25.92 -15.80 6.13
C VAL A 357 -27.05 -16.27 5.24
N LYS A 358 -28.31 -16.04 5.66
CA LYS A 358 -29.50 -16.44 4.89
C LYS A 358 -29.43 -15.94 3.44
N ASP A 359 -29.79 -16.75 2.47
CA ASP A 359 -29.62 -16.46 1.04
C ASP A 359 -30.31 -15.17 0.57
N TYR A 360 -31.35 -14.72 1.28
CA TYR A 360 -32.03 -13.46 1.00
C TYR A 360 -31.38 -12.23 1.67
N PHE A 361 -30.37 -12.42 2.51
CA PHE A 361 -29.64 -11.31 3.16
C PHE A 361 -28.48 -10.87 2.27
N ILE A 362 -28.66 -9.71 1.66
CA ILE A 362 -27.72 -9.15 0.67
C ILE A 362 -26.94 -7.95 1.22
N ASP A 363 -26.09 -7.39 0.41
CA ASP A 363 -25.25 -6.22 0.71
C ASP A 363 -26.07 -5.01 1.25
N LEU A 364 -27.26 -4.78 0.69
CA LEU A 364 -28.15 -3.71 1.15
C LEU A 364 -28.67 -3.94 2.56
N ASP A 365 -29.01 -5.18 2.91
CA ASP A 365 -29.51 -5.52 4.25
C ASP A 365 -28.40 -5.32 5.29
N LEU A 366 -27.16 -5.71 4.97
CA LEU A 366 -26.01 -5.45 5.83
C LEU A 366 -25.79 -3.95 6.03
N LEU A 367 -25.88 -3.14 4.98
CA LEU A 367 -25.74 -1.69 5.08
C LEU A 367 -26.87 -1.05 5.90
N GLN A 368 -28.11 -1.50 5.73
CA GLN A 368 -29.26 -1.03 6.53
C GLN A 368 -29.08 -1.40 7.99
N LEU A 369 -28.66 -2.63 8.29
CA LEU A 369 -28.38 -3.09 9.65
C LEU A 369 -27.29 -2.23 10.29
N ILE A 370 -26.15 -2.02 9.61
CA ILE A 370 -25.06 -1.16 10.10
C ILE A 370 -25.58 0.25 10.42
N ASN A 371 -26.32 0.85 9.50
CA ASN A 371 -26.83 2.21 9.68
C ASN A 371 -27.85 2.31 10.82
N SER A 372 -28.72 1.31 11.01
CA SER A 372 -29.68 1.26 12.12
C SER A 372 -28.96 1.15 13.47
N VAL A 373 -27.99 0.25 13.58
CA VAL A 373 -27.20 0.07 14.82
C VAL A 373 -26.37 1.31 15.15
N LYS A 374 -25.73 1.96 14.15
CA LYS A 374 -24.99 3.22 14.37
C LYS A 374 -25.87 4.31 14.99
N ARG A 375 -27.15 4.41 14.62
CA ARG A 375 -28.10 5.39 15.20
C ARG A 375 -28.49 5.09 16.64
N MET A 376 -28.34 3.85 17.08
CA MET A 376 -28.62 3.43 18.45
C MET A 376 -27.47 3.74 19.41
N TYR A 377 -26.29 4.08 18.90
CA TYR A 377 -25.14 4.39 19.72
C TYR A 377 -25.31 5.75 20.41
N SER A 378 -25.34 5.73 21.74
CA SER A 378 -25.46 6.91 22.62
C SER A 378 -24.27 7.05 23.58
N GLY A 379 -23.16 6.36 23.27
CA GLY A 379 -21.94 6.45 24.09
C GLY A 379 -21.10 7.71 23.82
N ASP A 380 -19.99 7.80 24.49
CA ASP A 380 -19.04 8.91 24.36
C ASP A 380 -18.46 9.04 22.95
N ASP A 381 -17.83 10.19 22.64
CA ASP A 381 -17.12 10.43 21.37
C ASP A 381 -15.82 9.60 21.29
N ASN A 382 -15.98 8.28 21.31
CA ASN A 382 -14.89 7.30 21.22
C ASN A 382 -15.12 6.34 20.05
N GLY A 383 -14.22 6.38 19.07
CA GLY A 383 -14.29 5.54 17.86
C GLY A 383 -14.10 4.05 18.13
N VAL A 384 -13.31 3.67 19.14
CA VAL A 384 -13.12 2.26 19.54
C VAL A 384 -14.41 1.71 20.13
N ASP A 385 -15.06 2.47 21.01
CA ASP A 385 -16.31 2.06 21.65
C ASP A 385 -17.45 1.97 20.65
N LEU A 386 -17.55 2.95 19.73
CA LEU A 386 -18.50 2.88 18.62
C LEU A 386 -18.26 1.62 17.78
N TYR A 387 -17.00 1.33 17.42
CA TYR A 387 -16.66 0.14 16.64
C TYR A 387 -17.07 -1.16 17.37
N LYS A 388 -16.71 -1.29 18.65
CA LYS A 388 -17.07 -2.45 19.49
C LYS A 388 -18.59 -2.62 19.59
N PHE A 389 -19.31 -1.52 19.82
CA PHE A 389 -20.77 -1.51 19.91
C PHE A 389 -21.42 -2.01 18.61
N VAL A 390 -21.05 -1.44 17.48
CA VAL A 390 -21.65 -1.81 16.19
C VAL A 390 -21.33 -3.26 15.84
N THR A 391 -20.08 -3.70 16.01
CA THR A 391 -19.67 -5.08 15.72
C THR A 391 -20.45 -6.09 16.57
N LYS A 392 -20.58 -5.84 17.88
CA LYS A 392 -21.35 -6.70 18.79
C LYS A 392 -22.79 -6.87 18.30
N HIS A 393 -23.46 -5.78 17.95
CA HIS A 393 -24.86 -5.84 17.49
C HIS A 393 -25.01 -6.54 16.13
N ILE A 394 -24.06 -6.35 15.22
CA ILE A 394 -24.05 -7.07 13.94
C ILE A 394 -23.85 -8.56 14.16
N PHE A 395 -22.93 -8.96 15.02
CA PHE A 395 -22.71 -10.37 15.34
C PHE A 395 -23.95 -11.03 15.95
N VAL A 396 -24.64 -10.34 16.86
CA VAL A 396 -25.91 -10.82 17.43
C VAL A 396 -26.98 -10.97 16.34
N ASN A 397 -27.15 -10.00 15.45
CA ASN A 397 -28.16 -10.07 14.38
C ASN A 397 -27.86 -11.17 13.34
N LEU A 398 -26.59 -11.47 13.11
CA LEU A 398 -26.16 -12.54 12.21
C LEU A 398 -26.01 -13.90 12.90
N ASN A 399 -26.39 -14.02 14.18
CA ASN A 399 -26.22 -15.22 15.01
C ASN A 399 -24.76 -15.71 15.08
N ILE A 400 -23.81 -14.79 15.10
CA ILE A 400 -22.38 -15.07 15.25
C ILE A 400 -22.04 -15.03 16.74
N ASP A 401 -21.76 -16.17 17.35
CA ASP A 401 -21.34 -16.30 18.74
C ASP A 401 -19.97 -16.96 18.86
N GLU A 402 -19.28 -16.69 19.98
CA GLU A 402 -17.91 -17.14 20.20
C GLU A 402 -17.81 -18.68 20.30
N LYS A 403 -18.85 -19.35 20.79
CA LYS A 403 -18.86 -20.80 20.95
C LYS A 403 -18.85 -21.50 19.60
N ASN A 404 -19.65 -21.01 18.65
CA ASN A 404 -19.78 -21.60 17.33
C ASN A 404 -18.69 -21.13 16.37
N TYR A 405 -18.20 -19.88 16.53
CA TYR A 405 -17.25 -19.24 15.63
C TYR A 405 -16.03 -18.65 16.38
N PRO A 406 -15.25 -19.43 17.13
CA PRO A 406 -14.15 -18.90 17.96
C PRO A 406 -13.06 -18.20 17.14
N SER A 407 -12.86 -18.58 15.89
CA SER A 407 -11.85 -17.98 14.99
C SER A 407 -12.15 -16.50 14.73
N ILE A 408 -13.39 -16.12 14.40
CA ILE A 408 -13.73 -14.71 14.12
C ILE A 408 -13.53 -13.84 15.36
N PHE A 409 -13.84 -14.35 16.57
CA PHE A 409 -13.63 -13.60 17.82
C PHE A 409 -12.15 -13.41 18.13
N LYS A 410 -11.30 -14.41 17.85
CA LYS A 410 -9.85 -14.28 17.97
C LYS A 410 -9.32 -13.16 17.07
N HIS A 411 -9.71 -13.14 15.80
CA HIS A 411 -9.30 -12.09 14.84
C HIS A 411 -9.86 -10.72 15.24
N TYR A 412 -11.08 -10.67 15.75
CA TYR A 412 -11.67 -9.46 16.30
C TYR A 412 -10.84 -8.88 17.44
N LEU A 413 -10.44 -9.71 18.41
CA LEU A 413 -9.63 -9.29 19.55
C LEU A 413 -8.25 -8.78 19.11
N PHE A 414 -7.59 -9.47 18.17
CA PHE A 414 -6.32 -8.98 17.60
C PHE A 414 -6.48 -7.61 16.94
N PHE A 415 -7.54 -7.42 16.16
CA PHE A 415 -7.82 -6.14 15.51
C PHE A 415 -8.03 -5.02 16.53
N ILE A 416 -8.84 -5.25 17.56
CA ILE A 416 -9.09 -4.25 18.61
C ILE A 416 -7.81 -3.92 19.37
N ASN A 417 -7.03 -4.92 19.76
CA ASN A 417 -5.76 -4.71 20.45
C ASN A 417 -4.78 -3.90 19.59
N GLU A 418 -4.68 -4.20 18.30
CA GLU A 418 -3.86 -3.39 17.38
C GLU A 418 -4.29 -1.92 17.36
N VAL A 419 -5.60 -1.66 17.29
CA VAL A 419 -6.14 -0.28 17.29
C VAL A 419 -5.82 0.43 18.59
N GLU A 420 -6.04 -0.21 19.75
CA GLU A 420 -5.76 0.37 21.06
C GLU A 420 -4.25 0.63 21.27
N ASP A 421 -3.39 -0.33 20.88
CA ASP A 421 -1.94 -0.17 20.93
C ASP A 421 -1.45 0.99 20.04
N ARG A 422 -2.03 1.14 18.86
CA ARG A 422 -1.67 2.25 17.96
C ARG A 422 -2.07 3.60 18.52
N ILE A 423 -3.26 3.70 19.11
CA ILE A 423 -3.74 4.93 19.76
C ILE A 423 -2.80 5.28 20.92
N LYS A 424 -2.48 4.31 21.78
CA LYS A 424 -1.63 4.51 22.96
C LYS A 424 -0.19 4.85 22.60
N ASN A 425 0.44 4.03 21.74
CA ASN A 425 1.86 4.15 21.42
C ASN A 425 2.18 5.39 20.56
N ASN A 426 1.20 5.93 19.87
CA ASN A 426 1.38 7.08 19.00
C ASN A 426 0.59 8.32 19.46
N SER A 427 0.06 8.29 20.67
CA SER A 427 -0.70 9.40 21.29
C SER A 427 -1.80 9.96 20.38
N LEU A 428 -2.54 9.05 19.69
CA LEU A 428 -3.59 9.45 18.77
C LEU A 428 -4.91 9.73 19.48
N SER A 429 -5.70 10.60 18.87
CA SER A 429 -7.06 10.83 19.33
C SER A 429 -7.94 9.60 19.07
N SER A 430 -8.67 9.16 20.10
CA SER A 430 -9.68 8.10 20.01
C SER A 430 -11.06 8.59 19.56
N SER A 431 -11.24 9.89 19.27
CA SER A 431 -12.54 10.46 18.89
C SER A 431 -13.10 9.84 17.60
N VAL A 432 -14.42 9.73 17.50
CA VAL A 432 -15.13 9.27 16.30
C VAL A 432 -14.73 10.09 15.06
N SER A 433 -14.51 11.39 15.26
CA SER A 433 -14.06 12.28 14.18
C SER A 433 -12.69 11.89 13.61
N SER A 434 -11.74 11.47 14.45
CA SER A 434 -10.42 10.96 14.04
C SER A 434 -10.53 9.69 13.20
N PHE A 435 -11.43 8.78 13.57
CA PHE A 435 -11.70 7.56 12.79
C PHE A 435 -12.37 7.88 11.45
N LYS A 436 -13.37 8.78 11.44
CA LYS A 436 -14.03 9.22 10.21
C LYS A 436 -13.06 9.90 9.24
N LYS A 437 -12.13 10.72 9.75
CA LYS A 437 -11.13 11.43 8.95
C LYS A 437 -10.27 10.47 8.12
N MET A 438 -9.99 9.27 8.65
CA MET A 438 -9.22 8.24 7.94
C MET A 438 -9.84 7.80 6.61
N PHE A 439 -11.17 7.81 6.51
CA PHE A 439 -11.91 7.32 5.34
C PHE A 439 -12.43 8.44 4.43
N LYS A 440 -12.23 9.70 4.80
CA LYS A 440 -12.51 10.83 3.92
C LYS A 440 -11.50 10.91 2.78
N SER A 441 -11.92 11.48 1.66
CA SER A 441 -11.00 11.92 0.61
C SER A 441 -10.00 12.92 1.20
N ARG A 442 -8.80 12.99 0.63
CA ARG A 442 -7.78 13.93 1.08
C ARG A 442 -8.32 15.33 1.18
N ASP A 443 -8.14 15.92 2.35
CA ASP A 443 -8.59 17.26 2.67
C ASP A 443 -7.49 17.93 3.50
N GLY A 444 -6.56 18.59 2.81
CA GLY A 444 -5.47 19.30 3.44
C GLY A 444 -4.07 18.98 2.92
N ILE A 445 -3.09 19.69 3.47
CA ILE A 445 -1.67 19.55 3.14
C ILE A 445 -1.19 18.15 3.53
N THR A 446 -0.64 17.42 2.55
CA THR A 446 -0.16 16.06 2.79
C THR A 446 1.25 16.06 3.36
N LEU A 447 1.45 15.40 4.52
CA LEU A 447 2.78 15.06 5.02
C LEU A 447 2.98 13.55 4.88
N THR A 448 3.96 13.09 4.09
CA THR A 448 4.10 11.66 3.78
C THR A 448 5.54 11.24 3.49
N THR A 449 5.80 9.95 3.37
CA THR A 449 7.10 9.45 2.93
C THR A 449 7.14 9.26 1.41
N ALA A 450 8.36 9.26 0.86
CA ALA A 450 8.60 9.04 -0.56
C ALA A 450 7.98 7.74 -1.10
N HIS A 451 7.93 6.67 -0.30
CA HIS A 451 7.27 5.42 -0.70
C HIS A 451 5.74 5.53 -0.74
N LYS A 452 5.14 6.27 0.20
CA LYS A 452 3.68 6.42 0.25
C LYS A 452 3.13 7.46 -0.73
N VAL A 453 3.97 8.35 -1.24
CA VAL A 453 3.56 9.36 -2.22
C VAL A 453 3.36 8.78 -3.62
N LYS A 454 3.90 7.58 -3.89
CA LYS A 454 3.77 6.92 -5.20
C LYS A 454 2.28 6.80 -5.61
N GLY A 455 2.00 7.09 -6.87
CA GLY A 455 0.64 7.15 -7.41
C GLY A 455 -0.12 8.45 -7.14
N ASN A 456 0.48 9.40 -6.38
CA ASN A 456 -0.12 10.71 -6.12
C ASN A 456 0.58 11.79 -6.92
N GLU A 457 -0.09 12.95 -7.02
CA GLU A 457 0.44 14.13 -7.66
C GLU A 457 -0.03 15.40 -6.94
N TYR A 458 0.79 16.42 -6.92
CA TYR A 458 0.53 17.66 -6.21
C TYR A 458 1.01 18.85 -7.07
N ASP A 459 0.39 20.00 -6.91
CA ASP A 459 0.91 21.23 -7.51
C ASP A 459 2.30 21.54 -6.98
N THR A 460 2.43 21.52 -5.65
CA THR A 460 3.65 21.84 -4.92
C THR A 460 4.15 20.66 -4.10
N VAL A 461 5.41 20.30 -4.31
CA VAL A 461 6.13 19.26 -3.54
C VAL A 461 7.30 19.91 -2.80
N ILE A 462 7.36 19.66 -1.49
CA ILE A 462 8.45 20.08 -0.60
C ILE A 462 9.11 18.83 -0.06
N ALA A 463 10.30 18.50 -0.53
CA ALA A 463 11.06 17.32 -0.14
C ALA A 463 12.18 17.69 0.83
N ILE A 464 12.23 17.04 1.99
CA ILE A 464 13.16 17.32 3.07
C ILE A 464 14.02 16.10 3.42
N ASN A 465 15.08 16.31 4.17
CA ASN A 465 15.98 15.28 4.65
C ASN A 465 16.63 14.45 3.52
N LEU A 466 16.98 15.16 2.42
CA LEU A 466 17.64 14.56 1.27
C LEU A 466 19.16 14.43 1.52
N LEU A 467 19.51 13.57 2.50
CA LEU A 467 20.84 13.43 3.03
C LEU A 467 21.47 12.08 2.68
N ASN A 468 22.78 12.06 2.56
CA ASN A 468 23.54 10.82 2.42
C ASN A 468 23.34 9.93 3.66
N GLY A 469 23.09 8.63 3.46
CA GLY A 469 22.65 7.72 4.51
C GLY A 469 21.11 7.65 4.67
N LYS A 470 20.39 8.55 4.02
CA LYS A 470 18.92 8.52 3.83
C LYS A 470 18.56 8.25 2.37
N ILE A 471 19.25 8.90 1.45
CA ILE A 471 19.24 8.70 0.00
C ILE A 471 20.69 8.78 -0.53
N PRO A 472 21.37 7.68 -0.85
CA PRO A 472 20.98 6.28 -0.57
C PRO A 472 20.93 5.96 0.93
N HIS A 473 20.17 4.93 1.30
CA HIS A 473 20.10 4.46 2.67
C HIS A 473 21.41 3.76 3.07
N TRP A 474 21.78 3.79 4.37
CA TRP A 474 23.02 3.18 4.86
C TRP A 474 23.20 1.73 4.44
N ASN A 475 22.15 0.92 4.44
CA ASN A 475 22.21 -0.48 3.99
C ASN A 475 22.64 -0.62 2.52
N GLU A 476 22.31 0.36 1.68
CA GLU A 476 22.67 0.39 0.27
C GLU A 476 24.12 0.87 0.09
N ILE A 477 24.57 1.81 0.92
CA ILE A 477 25.93 2.33 0.91
C ILE A 477 26.94 1.24 1.32
N PHE A 478 26.63 0.47 2.38
CA PHE A 478 27.55 -0.54 2.91
C PHE A 478 27.58 -1.84 2.09
N ASN A 479 26.52 -2.15 1.36
CA ASN A 479 26.45 -3.35 0.52
C ASN A 479 27.11 -3.18 -0.85
N VAL A 480 27.86 -2.09 -1.07
CA VAL A 480 28.69 -1.77 -2.26
C VAL A 480 28.19 -2.48 -3.54
N SER A 481 26.96 -2.21 -3.93
CA SER A 481 26.45 -2.68 -5.22
C SER A 481 25.91 -1.49 -5.99
N ASP A 482 26.11 -1.49 -7.29
CA ASP A 482 25.49 -0.52 -8.22
C ASP A 482 23.95 -0.42 -8.02
N LYS A 483 23.35 -1.46 -7.41
CA LYS A 483 21.94 -1.51 -7.04
C LYS A 483 21.54 -0.42 -6.03
N GLY A 484 22.41 -0.05 -5.08
CA GLY A 484 22.10 0.98 -4.09
C GLY A 484 21.99 2.38 -4.69
N ILE A 485 22.89 2.73 -5.60
CA ILE A 485 22.85 4.01 -6.33
C ILE A 485 21.61 4.05 -7.24
N SER A 486 21.31 2.94 -7.92
CA SER A 486 20.13 2.82 -8.77
C SER A 486 18.83 2.99 -7.97
N SER A 487 18.72 2.38 -6.79
CA SER A 487 17.55 2.52 -5.89
C SER A 487 17.35 3.97 -5.44
N ALA A 488 18.43 4.64 -5.06
CA ALA A 488 18.41 6.03 -4.65
C ALA A 488 18.01 6.99 -5.79
N ARG A 489 18.49 6.75 -7.02
CA ARG A 489 18.08 7.52 -8.21
C ARG A 489 16.57 7.36 -8.46
N LYS A 490 16.05 6.14 -8.43
CA LYS A 490 14.62 5.86 -8.57
C LYS A 490 13.78 6.56 -7.50
N LEU A 491 14.28 6.60 -6.25
CA LEU A 491 13.57 7.29 -5.18
C LEU A 491 13.50 8.80 -5.44
N LEU A 492 14.59 9.42 -5.89
CA LEU A 492 14.60 10.85 -6.30
C LEU A 492 13.70 11.08 -7.52
N TYR A 493 13.74 10.21 -8.52
CA TYR A 493 12.82 10.25 -9.65
C TYR A 493 11.35 10.28 -9.21
N VAL A 494 10.97 9.36 -8.30
CA VAL A 494 9.61 9.32 -7.75
C VAL A 494 9.29 10.60 -6.98
N ILE A 495 10.17 11.08 -6.11
CA ILE A 495 9.97 12.32 -5.33
C ILE A 495 9.68 13.49 -6.27
N CYS A 496 10.59 13.73 -7.21
CA CYS A 496 10.53 14.91 -8.08
C CYS A 496 9.38 14.84 -9.09
N SER A 497 9.07 13.67 -9.61
CA SER A 497 7.97 13.46 -10.55
C SER A 497 6.57 13.55 -9.94
N ARG A 498 6.45 13.82 -8.63
CA ARG A 498 5.13 14.08 -7.99
C ARG A 498 4.67 15.52 -8.15
N ALA A 499 5.57 16.44 -8.44
CA ALA A 499 5.27 17.86 -8.61
C ALA A 499 4.67 18.16 -10.00
N LYS A 500 3.66 19.04 -10.04
CA LYS A 500 3.08 19.58 -11.27
C LYS A 500 3.78 20.87 -11.68
N ASN A 501 3.99 21.79 -10.73
CA ASN A 501 4.47 23.13 -10.99
C ASN A 501 5.62 23.58 -10.08
N ASN A 502 5.62 23.18 -8.80
CA ASN A 502 6.58 23.68 -7.82
C ASN A 502 7.29 22.53 -7.10
N LEU A 503 8.62 22.57 -7.06
CA LEU A 503 9.47 21.59 -6.39
C LEU A 503 10.51 22.30 -5.51
N PHE A 504 10.43 22.05 -4.20
CA PHE A 504 11.39 22.53 -3.22
C PHE A 504 12.16 21.34 -2.65
N LEU A 505 13.48 21.37 -2.74
CA LEU A 505 14.35 20.29 -2.28
C LEU A 505 15.25 20.82 -1.16
N PHE A 506 15.30 20.09 -0.03
CA PHE A 506 16.11 20.44 1.12
C PHE A 506 17.03 19.30 1.53
N SER A 507 18.32 19.60 1.60
CA SER A 507 19.34 18.76 2.22
C SER A 507 19.88 19.47 3.46
N GLU A 508 19.01 19.68 4.43
CA GLU A 508 19.27 20.53 5.58
C GLU A 508 20.41 20.02 6.46
N VAL A 509 21.21 20.95 7.01
CA VAL A 509 22.36 20.65 7.86
C VAL A 509 21.98 20.47 9.32
N GLY A 510 22.85 19.79 10.11
CA GLY A 510 22.68 19.63 11.55
C GLY A 510 22.21 18.26 11.99
N TYR A 511 22.12 17.28 11.07
CA TYR A 511 21.89 15.88 11.44
C TYR A 511 23.20 15.10 11.57
N PHE A 512 23.21 14.19 12.55
CA PHE A 512 24.38 13.36 12.87
C PHE A 512 24.01 11.87 12.85
N THR A 513 25.01 11.04 12.57
CA THR A 513 24.91 9.59 12.74
C THR A 513 24.87 9.23 14.25
N SER A 514 24.52 7.99 14.56
CA SER A 514 24.62 7.48 15.95
C SER A 514 26.04 7.50 16.52
N LYS A 515 27.05 7.64 15.65
CA LYS A 515 28.48 7.75 16.03
C LYS A 515 28.95 9.20 16.18
N GLY A 516 28.08 10.19 15.89
CA GLY A 516 28.39 11.62 15.98
C GLY A 516 28.94 12.26 14.70
N ASP A 517 29.00 11.53 13.57
CA ASP A 517 29.44 12.09 12.29
C ASP A 517 28.32 12.91 11.65
N LEU A 518 28.66 14.06 11.07
CA LEU A 518 27.71 14.93 10.37
C LEU A 518 27.18 14.23 9.10
N LEU A 519 25.88 14.33 8.86
CA LEU A 519 25.27 13.91 7.60
C LEU A 519 25.40 15.05 6.56
N TYR A 520 25.83 14.68 5.37
CA TYR A 520 26.00 15.59 4.23
C TYR A 520 24.84 15.46 3.24
N PRO A 521 24.61 16.46 2.36
CA PRO A 521 23.68 16.36 1.26
C PRO A 521 23.88 15.11 0.41
N THR A 522 22.83 14.61 -0.21
CA THR A 522 22.97 13.48 -1.13
C THR A 522 23.78 13.87 -2.36
N GLN A 523 24.85 13.12 -2.64
CA GLN A 523 25.71 13.37 -3.81
C GLN A 523 24.96 13.27 -5.14
N LEU A 524 23.79 12.66 -5.16
CA LEU A 524 22.99 12.54 -6.37
C LEU A 524 22.35 13.86 -6.78
N LEU A 525 22.07 14.77 -5.85
CA LEU A 525 21.61 16.13 -6.14
C LEU A 525 22.77 17.10 -6.39
N ASP A 526 23.85 16.97 -5.62
CA ASP A 526 25.03 17.84 -5.77
C ASP A 526 25.70 17.76 -7.15
N LYS A 527 25.55 16.61 -7.83
CA LYS A 527 26.12 16.39 -9.18
C LYS A 527 25.26 16.91 -10.33
N ILE A 528 24.06 17.41 -10.03
CA ILE A 528 23.16 17.91 -11.07
C ILE A 528 23.42 19.40 -11.25
N GLU A 529 23.93 19.76 -12.42
CA GLU A 529 23.99 21.15 -12.88
C GLU A 529 22.61 21.53 -13.42
N PHE A 530 21.88 22.36 -12.70
CA PHE A 530 20.55 22.81 -13.09
C PHE A 530 20.36 24.29 -12.71
N ASP A 531 19.60 25.03 -13.51
CA ASP A 531 19.26 26.43 -13.24
C ASP A 531 18.16 26.50 -12.15
N TYR A 532 18.55 26.39 -10.89
CA TYR A 532 17.63 26.48 -9.77
C TYR A 532 17.09 27.92 -9.59
N ASN A 533 15.85 28.00 -9.15
CA ASN A 533 15.31 29.27 -8.68
C ASN A 533 15.97 29.63 -7.34
N ILE A 534 16.33 30.92 -7.20
CA ILE A 534 16.94 31.46 -5.99
C ILE A 534 15.86 31.94 -5.03
#